data_d70a86c28fd3921c4fbd06978b8e66a0
#
_entry.id   d70a86c28fd3921c4fbd06978b8e66a0
#
_cell.length_a   1.000
_cell.length_b   1.000
_cell.length_c   1.000
_cell.angle_alpha   90.00
_cell.angle_beta   90.00
_cell.angle_gamma   90.00
#
_symmetry.space_group_name_H-M   'P 1'
#
loop_
_entity.id
_entity.type
_entity.pdbx_description
1 polymer ?
#
loop_
_entity_poly.entity_id
_entity_poly.type
_entity_poly.pdbx_seq_one_letter_code
_entity_poly.pdbx_strand_id
1 'polypeptide(L)'
;LISVFLISDFKHIAESGHLIFMNITKEFTPDRQAIVTVEVDEERMQGALKRAAQHISRVRPVPGFRPGKAPYEMVERAFGKETLVEEALEDLARVVYGQVLDDAEINPIDVGKLQVVQNDPPIFKYTIPVAPEIKLGDYKAIHMQPDPVEIDDAEVNAVIDRFQEMQATLAPVTRGAQNGDVVIVDITGGLADAEPVQEKDLRITLGGAQGARLPFEAEIVGMNVGDTKEFDYTYADDFDDQVARGQTGHYIVTVTDIKEKQLPELSDEFAQAVSQFSTLEEFKGNIYQLLRRQKEHDLEHKFANDVLQAVVDQSEIVYAPIMLEQELEHRLGHLQEDIKRLGLTWENYLSYSGKTVEELQTELRPQAEKALKQMLVLGELMRVENITVSREELNADIERHVQEALKSGAKENVARKAYTQKDARSNIEFNVRVNKIMRRLVAAAKGEPTSGLILTPEMVSGENAIPSGLITDPRQVRQELAKGI
;
A
#
# COMPACT_ATOMS: atom_id res chain seq x y z
N LEU A 1 -22.05 -28.10 3.60
CA LEU A 1 -21.66 -26.72 3.25
C LEU A 1 -21.79 -25.89 4.52
N ILE A 2 -20.65 -25.64 5.19
CA ILE A 2 -20.57 -24.82 6.42
C ILE A 2 -20.46 -23.38 5.95
N SER A 3 -21.56 -22.62 6.09
CA SER A 3 -21.55 -21.18 5.81
C SER A 3 -20.82 -20.46 6.94
N VAL A 4 -19.74 -19.76 6.59
CA VAL A 4 -19.05 -18.83 7.51
C VAL A 4 -19.75 -17.48 7.38
N PHE A 5 -20.42 -17.03 8.43
CA PHE A 5 -21.09 -15.74 8.46
C PHE A 5 -20.20 -14.69 9.14
N LEU A 6 -20.03 -13.57 8.46
CA LEU A 6 -19.44 -12.34 9.03
C LEU A 6 -20.57 -11.53 9.67
N ILE A 7 -20.45 -11.24 10.95
CA ILE A 7 -21.43 -10.45 11.69
C ILE A 7 -20.94 -9.01 11.76
N SER A 8 -21.38 -8.18 10.81
CA SER A 8 -21.09 -6.75 10.79
C SER A 8 -22.31 -5.96 11.21
N ASP A 9 -22.47 -5.58 12.43
CA ASP A 9 -23.28 -4.46 12.96
C ASP A 9 -23.64 -4.72 14.42
N PHE A 10 -22.77 -4.30 15.33
CA PHE A 10 -23.03 -4.36 16.77
C PHE A 10 -22.90 -2.98 17.42
N LYS A 11 -24.00 -2.23 17.43
CA LYS A 11 -24.29 -1.21 18.45
C LYS A 11 -25.79 -1.19 18.73
N HIS A 12 -26.11 -1.36 19.99
CA HIS A 12 -27.43 -1.32 20.62
C HIS A 12 -28.28 -2.60 20.55
N ILE A 13 -28.18 -3.41 21.61
CA ILE A 13 -29.35 -3.92 22.36
C ILE A 13 -28.80 -4.42 23.70
N ALA A 14 -28.86 -3.59 24.72
CA ALA A 14 -28.73 -3.99 26.12
C ALA A 14 -29.93 -3.49 26.86
N GLU A 15 -30.96 -4.34 27.02
CA GLU A 15 -31.98 -4.21 28.05
C GLU A 15 -32.75 -5.54 28.19
N SER A 16 -32.33 -6.34 29.14
CA SER A 16 -33.22 -7.07 30.09
C SER A 16 -32.40 -8.14 30.82
N GLY A 17 -32.18 -7.88 32.12
CA GLY A 17 -31.50 -8.80 32.99
C GLY A 17 -32.26 -10.11 33.17
N HIS A 18 -31.61 -11.21 32.81
CA HIS A 18 -31.85 -12.53 33.38
C HIS A 18 -30.52 -13.27 33.33
N LEU A 19 -29.93 -13.51 34.49
CA LEU A 19 -28.81 -14.45 34.70
C LEU A 19 -29.31 -15.85 34.32
N ILE A 20 -29.00 -16.32 33.15
CA ILE A 20 -29.28 -17.69 32.72
C ILE A 20 -27.92 -18.31 32.33
N PHE A 21 -27.58 -19.38 33.07
CA PHE A 21 -26.34 -20.13 32.91
C PHE A 21 -26.25 -20.73 31.49
N MET A 22 -25.49 -20.11 30.61
CA MET A 22 -24.97 -20.78 29.41
C MET A 22 -23.74 -21.58 29.83
N ASN A 23 -23.64 -22.83 29.34
CA ASN A 23 -22.38 -23.57 29.45
C ASN A 23 -21.38 -22.94 28.46
N ILE A 24 -20.51 -22.03 29.00
CA ILE A 24 -19.50 -21.36 28.22
C ILE A 24 -18.15 -22.02 28.55
N THR A 25 -17.49 -22.55 27.54
CA THR A 25 -16.07 -22.93 27.64
C THR A 25 -15.22 -21.95 26.86
N LYS A 26 -14.14 -21.45 27.49
CA LYS A 26 -13.23 -20.47 26.91
C LYS A 26 -11.82 -21.02 26.89
N GLU A 27 -11.19 -20.94 25.74
CA GLU A 27 -9.79 -21.33 25.51
C GLU A 27 -9.09 -20.25 24.71
N PHE A 28 -7.85 -19.89 25.10
CA PHE A 28 -7.02 -18.99 24.32
C PHE A 28 -6.00 -19.78 23.51
N THR A 29 -5.93 -19.48 22.24
CA THR A 29 -4.92 -20.07 21.34
C THR A 29 -3.61 -19.27 21.42
N PRO A 30 -2.48 -19.89 21.07
CA PRO A 30 -1.20 -19.20 21.04
C PRO A 30 -1.13 -18.00 20.08
N ASP A 31 -1.97 -18.00 19.06
CA ASP A 31 -2.08 -16.96 18.03
C ASP A 31 -3.14 -15.89 18.34
N ARG A 32 -3.35 -15.59 19.63
CA ARG A 32 -4.20 -14.50 20.11
C ARG A 32 -5.64 -14.56 19.61
N GLN A 33 -6.23 -15.77 19.65
CA GLN A 33 -7.65 -15.97 19.44
C GLN A 33 -8.27 -16.57 20.69
N ALA A 34 -9.48 -16.12 21.05
CA ALA A 34 -10.29 -16.77 22.06
C ALA A 34 -11.29 -17.68 21.35
N ILE A 35 -11.23 -18.96 21.65
CA ILE A 35 -12.22 -19.93 21.20
C ILE A 35 -13.25 -20.06 22.33
N VAL A 36 -14.49 -19.67 22.02
CA VAL A 36 -15.58 -19.77 22.97
C VAL A 36 -16.65 -20.71 22.42
N THR A 37 -16.90 -21.80 23.14
CA THR A 37 -17.96 -22.74 22.79
C THR A 37 -19.10 -22.55 23.77
N VAL A 38 -20.31 -22.36 23.22
CA VAL A 38 -21.51 -22.08 23.95
C VAL A 38 -22.59 -23.08 23.60
N GLU A 39 -23.09 -23.77 24.59
CA GLU A 39 -24.29 -24.60 24.49
C GLU A 39 -25.51 -23.77 24.89
N VAL A 40 -26.49 -23.73 24.01
CA VAL A 40 -27.70 -22.92 24.20
C VAL A 40 -28.85 -23.85 24.59
N ASP A 41 -29.62 -23.43 25.62
CA ASP A 41 -30.74 -24.18 26.11
C ASP A 41 -31.91 -24.22 25.10
N GLU A 42 -32.78 -25.23 25.28
CA GLU A 42 -33.94 -25.46 24.41
C GLU A 42 -34.96 -24.30 24.49
N GLU A 43 -35.12 -23.63 25.63
CA GLU A 43 -36.05 -22.51 25.80
C GLU A 43 -35.67 -21.34 24.90
N ARG A 44 -34.38 -21.00 24.82
CA ARG A 44 -33.87 -19.97 23.93
C ARG A 44 -34.03 -20.35 22.46
N MET A 45 -33.78 -21.61 22.11
CA MET A 45 -34.02 -22.11 20.76
C MET A 45 -35.47 -22.00 20.36
N GLN A 46 -36.42 -22.36 21.24
CA GLN A 46 -37.85 -22.21 21.01
C GLN A 46 -38.23 -20.73 20.84
N GLY A 47 -37.62 -19.84 21.61
CA GLY A 47 -37.81 -18.40 21.48
C GLY A 47 -37.31 -17.87 20.13
N ALA A 48 -36.14 -18.33 19.68
CA ALA A 48 -35.55 -17.97 18.37
C ALA A 48 -36.41 -18.49 17.21
N LEU A 49 -36.87 -19.72 17.26
CA LEU A 49 -37.79 -20.29 16.25
C LEU A 49 -39.07 -19.47 16.07
N LYS A 50 -39.66 -18.97 17.18
CA LYS A 50 -40.82 -18.08 17.10
C LYS A 50 -40.50 -16.75 16.45
N ARG A 51 -39.35 -16.15 16.76
CA ARG A 51 -38.92 -14.90 16.13
C ARG A 51 -38.60 -15.12 14.64
N ALA A 52 -37.91 -16.19 14.27
CA ALA A 52 -37.61 -16.58 12.90
C ALA A 52 -38.91 -16.74 12.07
N ALA A 53 -39.91 -17.44 12.60
CA ALA A 53 -41.22 -17.57 11.96
C ALA A 53 -41.89 -16.21 11.73
N GLN A 54 -41.83 -15.31 12.72
CA GLN A 54 -42.35 -13.94 12.53
C GLN A 54 -41.59 -13.17 11.47
N HIS A 55 -40.24 -13.27 11.44
CA HIS A 55 -39.41 -12.60 10.46
C HIS A 55 -39.70 -13.13 9.05
N ILE A 56 -39.64 -14.45 8.84
CA ILE A 56 -39.91 -15.08 7.54
C ILE A 56 -41.30 -14.72 7.03
N SER A 57 -42.35 -14.79 7.92
CA SER A 57 -43.71 -14.45 7.50
C SER A 57 -43.93 -12.96 7.24
N ARG A 58 -43.02 -12.10 7.68
CA ARG A 58 -43.02 -10.66 7.34
C ARG A 58 -42.43 -10.42 5.96
N VAL A 59 -41.29 -11.07 5.66
CA VAL A 59 -40.58 -10.94 4.38
C VAL A 59 -41.27 -11.72 3.27
N ARG A 60 -41.77 -12.92 3.59
CA ARG A 60 -42.53 -13.82 2.69
C ARG A 60 -43.89 -14.10 3.29
N PRO A 61 -44.93 -13.32 2.91
CA PRO A 61 -46.25 -13.47 3.50
C PRO A 61 -46.86 -14.85 3.24
N VAL A 62 -47.43 -15.46 4.29
CA VAL A 62 -48.17 -16.72 4.17
C VAL A 62 -49.62 -16.39 3.74
N PRO A 63 -50.17 -17.02 2.68
CA PRO A 63 -51.52 -16.77 2.22
C PRO A 63 -52.56 -16.92 3.35
N GLY A 64 -53.44 -15.96 3.47
CA GLY A 64 -54.49 -15.91 4.52
C GLY A 64 -54.07 -15.23 5.82
N PHE A 65 -52.83 -14.77 5.97
CA PHE A 65 -52.34 -14.07 7.16
C PHE A 65 -51.71 -12.70 6.81
N ARG A 66 -51.86 -11.77 7.76
CA ARG A 66 -51.17 -10.47 7.68
C ARG A 66 -49.67 -10.70 7.84
N PRO A 67 -48.81 -10.00 7.09
CA PRO A 67 -47.34 -10.14 7.20
C PRO A 67 -46.84 -10.10 8.64
N GLY A 68 -46.04 -11.10 9.04
CA GLY A 68 -45.50 -11.25 10.40
C GLY A 68 -46.50 -11.73 11.46
N LYS A 69 -47.72 -12.15 11.09
CA LYS A 69 -48.78 -12.63 12.02
C LYS A 69 -49.22 -14.07 11.79
N ALA A 70 -48.59 -14.79 10.87
CA ALA A 70 -48.86 -16.22 10.69
C ALA A 70 -48.35 -17.02 11.89
N PRO A 71 -49.15 -18.00 12.41
CA PRO A 71 -48.68 -18.90 13.46
C PRO A 71 -47.47 -19.74 13.02
N TYR A 72 -46.64 -20.14 13.97
CA TYR A 72 -45.43 -20.92 13.73
C TYR A 72 -45.68 -22.13 12.82
N GLU A 73 -46.67 -22.94 13.13
CA GLU A 73 -47.01 -24.16 12.40
C GLU A 73 -47.38 -23.91 10.91
N MET A 74 -47.99 -22.74 10.64
CA MET A 74 -48.35 -22.37 9.28
C MET A 74 -47.13 -21.89 8.49
N VAL A 75 -46.18 -21.21 9.16
CA VAL A 75 -44.92 -20.79 8.55
C VAL A 75 -44.03 -22.02 8.28
N GLU A 76 -43.95 -22.96 9.26
CA GLU A 76 -43.24 -24.22 9.10
C GLU A 76 -43.76 -25.05 7.90
N ARG A 77 -45.11 -25.15 7.80
CA ARG A 77 -45.71 -25.88 6.67
C ARG A 77 -45.47 -25.22 5.33
N ALA A 78 -45.40 -23.88 5.30
CA ALA A 78 -45.20 -23.12 4.05
C ALA A 78 -43.75 -23.09 3.59
N PHE A 79 -42.78 -23.03 4.51
CA PHE A 79 -41.35 -22.81 4.17
C PHE A 79 -40.42 -23.93 4.60
N GLY A 80 -40.91 -24.91 5.39
CA GLY A 80 -40.15 -26.03 5.88
C GLY A 80 -39.45 -25.74 7.22
N LYS A 81 -39.26 -26.81 8.03
CA LYS A 81 -38.61 -26.76 9.34
C LYS A 81 -37.15 -26.32 9.24
N GLU A 82 -36.44 -26.77 8.19
CA GLU A 82 -35.00 -26.45 7.97
C GLU A 82 -34.76 -24.95 7.82
N THR A 83 -35.58 -24.27 7.00
CA THR A 83 -35.49 -22.81 6.81
C THR A 83 -35.73 -22.05 8.12
N LEU A 84 -36.67 -22.50 8.94
CA LEU A 84 -36.91 -21.85 10.24
C LEU A 84 -35.75 -22.08 11.21
N VAL A 85 -35.16 -23.27 11.21
CA VAL A 85 -34.01 -23.60 12.05
C VAL A 85 -32.80 -22.78 11.65
N GLU A 86 -32.49 -22.68 10.36
CA GLU A 86 -31.39 -21.87 9.84
C GLU A 86 -31.53 -20.39 10.27
N GLU A 87 -32.68 -19.78 10.03
CA GLU A 87 -32.96 -18.39 10.41
C GLU A 87 -32.92 -18.21 11.95
N ALA A 88 -33.45 -19.19 12.71
CA ALA A 88 -33.42 -19.14 14.17
C ALA A 88 -32.00 -19.26 14.73
N LEU A 89 -31.15 -20.12 14.14
CA LEU A 89 -29.77 -20.27 14.56
C LEU A 89 -28.95 -19.00 14.26
N GLU A 90 -29.21 -18.35 13.13
CA GLU A 90 -28.53 -17.09 12.76
C GLU A 90 -28.88 -15.97 13.74
N ASP A 91 -30.19 -15.76 14.02
CA ASP A 91 -30.67 -14.77 15.01
C ASP A 91 -30.12 -15.06 16.41
N LEU A 92 -30.17 -16.34 16.80
CA LEU A 92 -29.72 -16.80 18.12
C LEU A 92 -28.20 -16.61 18.29
N ALA A 93 -27.41 -16.99 17.30
CA ALA A 93 -25.97 -16.82 17.32
C ALA A 93 -25.59 -15.35 17.49
N ARG A 94 -26.31 -14.45 16.81
CA ARG A 94 -26.08 -13.01 16.93
C ARG A 94 -26.34 -12.48 18.33
N VAL A 95 -27.44 -12.88 18.93
CA VAL A 95 -27.80 -12.47 20.30
C VAL A 95 -26.83 -13.04 21.34
N VAL A 96 -26.46 -14.32 21.17
CA VAL A 96 -25.56 -15.03 22.08
C VAL A 96 -24.15 -14.44 22.01
N TYR A 97 -23.67 -14.01 20.82
CA TYR A 97 -22.34 -13.43 20.66
C TYR A 97 -22.08 -12.23 21.58
N GLY A 98 -23.03 -11.28 21.65
CA GLY A 98 -22.90 -10.13 22.56
C GLY A 98 -22.81 -10.54 24.03
N GLN A 99 -23.64 -11.51 24.46
CA GLN A 99 -23.60 -12.03 25.82
C GLN A 99 -22.30 -12.78 26.13
N VAL A 100 -21.79 -13.54 25.15
CA VAL A 100 -20.50 -14.24 25.26
C VAL A 100 -19.35 -13.28 25.50
N LEU A 101 -19.30 -12.14 24.78
CA LEU A 101 -18.26 -11.14 24.99
C LEU A 101 -18.28 -10.57 26.41
N ASP A 102 -19.46 -10.28 26.93
CA ASP A 102 -19.64 -9.73 28.28
C ASP A 102 -19.30 -10.79 29.36
N ASP A 103 -19.89 -12.00 29.27
CA ASP A 103 -19.74 -13.07 30.26
C ASP A 103 -18.33 -13.65 30.28
N ALA A 104 -17.65 -13.70 29.13
CA ALA A 104 -16.28 -14.19 29.02
C ALA A 104 -15.25 -13.09 29.24
N GLU A 105 -15.66 -11.83 29.45
CA GLU A 105 -14.77 -10.66 29.60
C GLU A 105 -13.75 -10.54 28.43
N ILE A 106 -14.23 -10.73 27.18
CA ILE A 106 -13.42 -10.66 25.99
C ILE A 106 -13.58 -9.30 25.30
N ASN A 107 -12.46 -8.60 25.09
CA ASN A 107 -12.40 -7.40 24.27
C ASN A 107 -11.90 -7.76 22.86
N PRO A 108 -12.78 -7.94 21.88
CA PRO A 108 -12.40 -8.29 20.53
C PRO A 108 -11.75 -7.10 19.81
N ILE A 109 -10.78 -7.38 18.94
CA ILE A 109 -10.22 -6.38 18.02
C ILE A 109 -10.97 -6.36 16.69
N ASP A 110 -11.69 -7.43 16.39
CA ASP A 110 -12.55 -7.57 15.22
C ASP A 110 -13.66 -8.57 15.49
N VAL A 111 -14.60 -8.69 14.57
CA VAL A 111 -15.73 -9.63 14.66
C VAL A 111 -15.24 -11.07 14.65
N GLY A 112 -15.72 -11.85 15.61
CA GLY A 112 -15.38 -13.27 15.69
C GLY A 112 -16.04 -14.10 14.57
N LYS A 113 -15.35 -15.17 14.16
CA LYS A 113 -15.89 -16.17 13.22
C LYS A 113 -16.83 -17.11 13.99
N LEU A 114 -18.02 -17.32 13.47
CA LEU A 114 -19.01 -18.25 14.00
C LEU A 114 -18.92 -19.60 13.26
N GLN A 115 -18.97 -20.68 14.04
CA GLN A 115 -19.19 -22.02 13.54
C GLN A 115 -20.35 -22.66 14.34
N VAL A 116 -21.39 -23.09 13.66
CA VAL A 116 -22.45 -23.92 14.27
C VAL A 116 -21.92 -25.36 14.32
N VAL A 117 -21.66 -25.85 15.53
CA VAL A 117 -21.12 -27.19 15.76
C VAL A 117 -22.24 -28.22 15.76
N GLN A 118 -23.38 -27.84 16.34
CA GLN A 118 -24.56 -28.70 16.47
C GLN A 118 -25.81 -27.84 16.43
N ASN A 119 -26.89 -28.36 15.83
CA ASN A 119 -28.16 -27.67 15.70
C ASN A 119 -29.16 -28.00 16.82
N ASP A 120 -29.08 -29.17 17.43
CA ASP A 120 -29.96 -29.63 18.47
C ASP A 120 -29.26 -30.54 19.51
N PRO A 121 -29.02 -30.08 20.77
CA PRO A 121 -29.10 -28.68 21.19
C PRO A 121 -28.12 -27.79 20.41
N PRO A 122 -28.42 -26.48 20.23
CA PRO A 122 -27.54 -25.59 19.50
C PRO A 122 -26.22 -25.40 20.22
N ILE A 123 -25.11 -25.69 19.53
CA ILE A 123 -23.74 -25.44 20.01
C ILE A 123 -23.04 -24.51 19.03
N PHE A 124 -22.68 -23.33 19.53
CA PHE A 124 -21.93 -22.33 18.76
C PHE A 124 -20.48 -22.32 19.21
N LYS A 125 -19.58 -22.25 18.24
CA LYS A 125 -18.16 -22.02 18.47
C LYS A 125 -17.76 -20.71 17.83
N TYR A 126 -17.36 -19.74 18.68
CA TYR A 126 -16.85 -18.45 18.24
C TYR A 126 -15.33 -18.46 18.29
N THR A 127 -14.68 -18.03 17.21
CA THR A 127 -13.24 -17.76 17.17
C THR A 127 -13.06 -16.26 17.14
N ILE A 128 -12.69 -15.67 18.28
CA ILE A 128 -12.71 -14.22 18.52
C ILE A 128 -11.27 -13.72 18.57
N PRO A 129 -10.85 -12.84 17.65
CA PRO A 129 -9.51 -12.26 17.69
C PRO A 129 -9.39 -11.28 18.86
N VAL A 130 -8.31 -11.39 19.62
CA VAL A 130 -8.03 -10.51 20.77
C VAL A 130 -6.76 -9.71 20.54
N ALA A 131 -6.57 -8.66 21.35
CA ALA A 131 -5.45 -7.75 21.22
C ALA A 131 -4.10 -8.48 21.15
N PRO A 132 -3.18 -8.02 20.31
CA PRO A 132 -1.85 -8.62 20.17
C PRO A 132 -1.07 -8.49 21.48
N GLU A 133 -0.09 -9.38 21.67
CA GLU A 133 0.84 -9.33 22.79
C GLU A 133 2.24 -9.05 22.25
N ILE A 134 2.83 -7.95 22.71
CA ILE A 134 4.16 -7.51 22.30
C ILE A 134 5.03 -7.43 23.54
N LYS A 135 6.12 -8.19 23.55
CA LYS A 135 7.16 -8.08 24.57
C LYS A 135 8.40 -7.52 23.90
N LEU A 136 8.67 -6.25 24.17
CA LEU A 136 9.85 -5.58 23.66
C LEU A 136 11.12 -6.21 24.27
N GLY A 137 12.13 -6.44 23.43
CA GLY A 137 13.47 -6.77 23.89
C GLY A 137 14.18 -5.55 24.52
N ASP A 138 15.46 -5.68 24.83
CA ASP A 138 16.26 -4.55 25.33
C ASP A 138 16.64 -3.59 24.21
N TYR A 139 15.64 -2.89 23.67
CA TYR A 139 15.83 -1.93 22.58
C TYR A 139 16.75 -0.75 22.95
N LYS A 140 16.99 -0.50 24.25
CA LYS A 140 17.90 0.56 24.72
C LYS A 140 19.36 0.17 24.60
N ALA A 141 19.66 -1.13 24.50
CA ALA A 141 21.01 -1.66 24.28
C ALA A 141 21.40 -1.72 22.79
N ILE A 142 20.48 -1.36 21.87
CA ILE A 142 20.78 -1.33 20.44
C ILE A 142 21.70 -0.14 20.16
N HIS A 143 22.92 -0.43 19.66
CA HIS A 143 23.87 0.58 19.21
C HIS A 143 24.19 0.35 17.73
N MET A 144 23.91 1.33 16.93
CA MET A 144 24.13 1.33 15.49
C MET A 144 24.68 2.67 15.04
N GLN A 145 25.43 2.68 13.94
CA GLN A 145 25.91 3.90 13.30
C GLN A 145 25.35 4.00 11.89
N PRO A 146 24.92 5.20 11.45
CA PRO A 146 24.48 5.39 10.07
C PRO A 146 25.65 5.21 9.10
N ASP A 147 25.35 4.78 7.88
CA ASP A 147 26.32 4.75 6.80
C ASP A 147 26.85 6.17 6.52
N PRO A 148 28.16 6.34 6.15
CA PRO A 148 28.70 7.65 5.80
C PRO A 148 28.08 8.17 4.50
N VAL A 149 27.91 9.48 4.42
CA VAL A 149 27.45 10.13 3.20
C VAL A 149 28.63 10.44 2.30
N GLU A 150 28.79 9.66 1.26
CA GLU A 150 29.84 9.83 0.27
C GLU A 150 29.18 10.12 -1.09
N ILE A 151 29.59 11.19 -1.75
CA ILE A 151 29.20 11.53 -3.11
C ILE A 151 30.47 11.52 -3.94
N ASP A 152 30.48 10.71 -4.99
CA ASP A 152 31.60 10.67 -5.91
C ASP A 152 31.42 11.64 -7.09
N ASP A 153 32.52 11.96 -7.76
CA ASP A 153 32.49 12.85 -8.92
C ASP A 153 31.72 12.23 -10.10
N ALA A 154 31.59 10.90 -10.17
CA ALA A 154 30.82 10.24 -11.21
C ALA A 154 29.32 10.49 -11.06
N GLU A 155 28.80 10.51 -9.82
CA GLU A 155 27.40 10.85 -9.54
C GLU A 155 27.10 12.30 -9.98
N VAL A 156 28.00 13.23 -9.69
CA VAL A 156 27.88 14.65 -10.10
C VAL A 156 27.92 14.77 -11.61
N ASN A 157 28.89 14.12 -12.25
CA ASN A 157 29.05 14.16 -13.70
C ASN A 157 27.85 13.54 -14.42
N ALA A 158 27.29 12.44 -13.92
CA ALA A 158 26.10 11.82 -14.49
C ALA A 158 24.88 12.76 -14.53
N VAL A 159 24.75 13.65 -13.54
CA VAL A 159 23.71 14.69 -13.57
C VAL A 159 24.03 15.75 -14.62
N ILE A 160 25.29 16.19 -14.72
CA ILE A 160 25.74 17.17 -15.71
C ILE A 160 25.56 16.63 -17.13
N ASP A 161 25.92 15.37 -17.38
CA ASP A 161 25.75 14.71 -18.66
C ASP A 161 24.28 14.70 -19.11
N ARG A 162 23.33 14.50 -18.18
CA ARG A 162 21.88 14.63 -18.47
C ARG A 162 21.52 16.04 -18.92
N PHE A 163 22.05 17.07 -18.25
CA PHE A 163 21.83 18.46 -18.67
C PHE A 163 22.44 18.74 -20.04
N GLN A 164 23.66 18.21 -20.35
CA GLN A 164 24.25 18.28 -21.68
C GLN A 164 23.37 17.61 -22.74
N GLU A 165 22.85 16.42 -22.41
CA GLU A 165 21.94 15.68 -23.31
C GLU A 165 20.65 16.45 -23.60
N MET A 166 20.07 17.12 -22.60
CA MET A 166 18.87 17.96 -22.78
C MET A 166 19.13 19.18 -23.66
N GLN A 167 20.36 19.67 -23.71
CA GLN A 167 20.79 20.81 -24.52
C GLN A 167 21.48 20.41 -25.84
N ALA A 168 21.54 19.10 -26.13
CA ALA A 168 22.12 18.58 -27.34
C ALA A 168 21.44 19.14 -28.59
N THR A 169 22.22 19.61 -29.55
CA THR A 169 21.73 19.99 -30.87
C THR A 169 21.87 18.83 -31.85
N LEU A 170 20.99 18.77 -32.81
CA LEU A 170 20.99 17.72 -33.83
C LEU A 170 21.44 18.28 -35.15
N ALA A 171 22.58 17.84 -35.62
CA ALA A 171 23.13 18.23 -36.92
C ALA A 171 22.94 17.10 -37.94
N PRO A 172 22.38 17.35 -39.13
CA PRO A 172 22.25 16.33 -40.16
C PRO A 172 23.63 15.90 -40.65
N VAL A 173 23.80 14.59 -40.87
CA VAL A 173 25.06 14.00 -41.33
C VAL A 173 24.84 13.19 -42.64
N THR A 174 25.90 13.08 -43.43
CA THR A 174 25.87 12.34 -44.71
C THR A 174 26.61 11.00 -44.64
N ARG A 175 27.12 10.63 -43.49
CA ARG A 175 27.76 9.33 -43.19
C ARG A 175 26.72 8.29 -42.73
N GLY A 176 27.16 7.04 -42.73
CA GLY A 176 26.34 5.97 -42.09
C GLY A 176 26.12 6.20 -40.59
N ALA A 177 25.00 5.72 -40.11
CA ALA A 177 24.56 5.85 -38.73
C ALA A 177 25.56 5.23 -37.75
N GLN A 178 25.86 5.91 -36.65
CA GLN A 178 26.77 5.49 -35.60
C GLN A 178 26.07 5.51 -34.24
N ASN A 179 26.61 4.76 -33.27
CA ASN A 179 26.12 4.84 -31.91
C ASN A 179 26.21 6.30 -31.38
N GLY A 180 25.14 6.76 -30.75
CA GLY A 180 24.98 8.14 -30.32
C GLY A 180 24.18 9.01 -31.29
N ASP A 181 24.04 8.61 -32.56
CA ASP A 181 23.25 9.35 -33.53
C ASP A 181 21.73 9.18 -33.25
N VAL A 182 20.98 10.20 -33.61
CA VAL A 182 19.50 10.14 -33.67
C VAL A 182 19.14 9.81 -35.12
N VAL A 183 18.56 8.63 -35.32
CA VAL A 183 18.07 8.20 -36.64
C VAL A 183 16.55 8.27 -36.68
N ILE A 184 16.03 8.61 -37.85
CA ILE A 184 14.60 8.54 -38.14
C ILE A 184 14.41 7.36 -39.08
N VAL A 185 13.56 6.43 -38.72
CA VAL A 185 13.36 5.19 -39.47
C VAL A 185 11.87 4.92 -39.71
N ASP A 186 11.60 4.33 -40.87
CA ASP A 186 10.32 3.67 -41.13
C ASP A 186 10.50 2.17 -40.92
N ILE A 187 9.63 1.59 -40.11
CA ILE A 187 9.69 0.16 -39.75
C ILE A 187 8.38 -0.50 -40.21
N THR A 188 8.54 -1.62 -40.89
CA THR A 188 7.43 -2.52 -41.22
C THR A 188 7.83 -3.94 -40.86
N GLY A 189 6.99 -4.67 -40.14
CA GLY A 189 7.27 -6.05 -39.76
C GLY A 189 6.66 -6.42 -38.42
N GLY A 190 7.02 -7.62 -37.93
CA GLY A 190 6.52 -8.16 -36.68
C GLY A 190 6.73 -9.65 -36.57
N LEU A 191 6.15 -10.25 -35.55
CA LEU A 191 6.13 -11.69 -35.34
C LEU A 191 5.23 -12.36 -36.38
N ALA A 192 5.54 -13.62 -36.74
CA ALA A 192 4.85 -14.36 -37.80
C ALA A 192 3.32 -14.50 -37.55
N ASP A 193 2.92 -14.59 -36.29
CA ASP A 193 1.53 -14.81 -35.87
C ASP A 193 0.84 -13.52 -35.35
N ALA A 194 1.47 -12.34 -35.49
CA ALA A 194 0.94 -11.05 -35.08
C ALA A 194 0.65 -10.13 -36.28
N GLU A 195 -0.22 -9.15 -36.10
CA GLU A 195 -0.42 -8.11 -37.11
C GLU A 195 0.90 -7.31 -37.30
N PRO A 196 1.36 -7.12 -38.56
CA PRO A 196 2.60 -6.39 -38.80
C PRO A 196 2.49 -4.95 -38.34
N VAL A 197 3.45 -4.52 -37.54
CA VAL A 197 3.59 -3.12 -37.11
C VAL A 197 4.07 -2.29 -38.29
N GLN A 198 3.43 -1.15 -38.53
CA GLN A 198 3.88 -0.11 -39.45
C GLN A 198 4.08 1.18 -38.66
N GLU A 199 5.33 1.53 -38.39
CA GLU A 199 5.67 2.83 -37.78
C GLU A 199 6.47 3.65 -38.78
N LYS A 200 6.07 4.90 -38.99
CA LYS A 200 6.76 5.86 -39.83
C LYS A 200 7.35 6.98 -38.99
N ASP A 201 8.46 7.53 -39.48
CA ASP A 201 9.17 8.63 -38.81
C ASP A 201 9.53 8.33 -37.35
N LEU A 202 9.77 7.06 -37.03
CA LEU A 202 10.17 6.65 -35.69
C LEU A 202 11.56 7.18 -35.37
N ARG A 203 11.65 7.99 -34.31
CA ARG A 203 12.90 8.60 -33.85
C ARG A 203 13.58 7.72 -32.81
N ILE A 204 14.83 7.32 -33.08
CA ILE A 204 15.61 6.41 -32.24
C ILE A 204 16.99 7.03 -31.99
N THR A 205 17.51 6.91 -30.77
CA THR A 205 18.94 7.22 -30.49
C THR A 205 19.69 5.90 -30.41
N LEU A 206 20.61 5.67 -31.33
CA LEU A 206 21.38 4.41 -31.42
C LEU A 206 22.34 4.28 -30.23
N GLY A 207 22.34 3.12 -29.56
CA GLY A 207 23.25 2.83 -28.46
C GLY A 207 23.02 3.66 -27.21
N GLY A 208 21.82 4.24 -27.02
CA GLY A 208 21.47 5.04 -25.85
C GLY A 208 21.42 4.21 -24.57
N ALA A 209 21.90 4.78 -23.46
CA ALA A 209 21.94 4.13 -22.14
C ALA A 209 20.53 3.85 -21.53
N GLN A 210 19.47 4.44 -22.08
CA GLN A 210 18.07 4.22 -21.64
C GLN A 210 17.40 3.16 -22.50
N GLY A 211 17.85 1.90 -22.39
CA GLY A 211 17.21 0.74 -22.99
C GLY A 211 16.93 0.92 -24.49
N ALA A 212 17.54 0.12 -25.34
CA ALA A 212 17.27 0.17 -26.76
C ALA A 212 15.74 0.16 -26.99
N ARG A 213 15.21 1.21 -27.61
CA ARG A 213 13.77 1.28 -27.92
C ARG A 213 13.35 0.14 -28.86
N LEU A 214 14.33 -0.32 -29.65
CA LEU A 214 14.21 -1.47 -30.52
C LEU A 214 15.34 -2.46 -30.21
N PRO A 215 15.03 -3.73 -29.98
CA PRO A 215 16.04 -4.73 -29.65
C PRO A 215 17.05 -4.99 -30.76
N PHE A 216 16.77 -4.53 -31.99
CA PHE A 216 17.61 -4.70 -33.19
C PHE A 216 18.30 -3.39 -33.66
N GLU A 217 18.50 -2.41 -32.77
CA GLU A 217 19.22 -1.16 -33.13
C GLU A 217 20.59 -1.40 -33.75
N ALA A 218 21.25 -2.50 -33.36
CA ALA A 218 22.54 -2.88 -33.97
C ALA A 218 22.47 -3.11 -35.47
N GLU A 219 21.34 -3.49 -36.03
CA GLU A 219 21.13 -3.73 -37.47
C GLU A 219 21.06 -2.42 -38.26
N ILE A 220 20.80 -1.29 -37.57
CA ILE A 220 20.72 0.06 -38.18
C ILE A 220 22.06 0.74 -38.21
N VAL A 221 22.99 0.34 -37.35
CA VAL A 221 24.35 0.92 -37.32
C VAL A 221 25.04 0.68 -38.66
N GLY A 222 25.59 1.75 -39.28
CA GLY A 222 26.27 1.74 -40.55
C GLY A 222 25.38 1.98 -41.78
N MET A 223 24.04 1.99 -41.62
CA MET A 223 23.13 2.33 -42.72
C MET A 223 23.21 3.83 -43.07
N ASN A 224 23.05 4.17 -44.34
CA ASN A 224 22.96 5.56 -44.79
C ASN A 224 21.51 5.99 -44.97
N VAL A 225 21.30 7.29 -45.09
CA VAL A 225 19.98 7.83 -45.44
C VAL A 225 19.51 7.26 -46.79
N GLY A 226 18.29 6.70 -46.78
CA GLY A 226 17.67 6.03 -47.93
C GLY A 226 17.95 4.52 -48.00
N ASP A 227 18.85 3.98 -47.17
CA ASP A 227 19.07 2.54 -47.13
C ASP A 227 17.88 1.82 -46.53
N THR A 228 17.53 0.68 -47.16
CA THR A 228 16.50 -0.25 -46.62
C THR A 228 17.18 -1.58 -46.34
N LYS A 229 16.93 -2.13 -45.15
CA LYS A 229 17.44 -3.43 -44.72
C LYS A 229 16.30 -4.32 -44.26
N GLU A 230 16.34 -5.54 -44.76
CA GLU A 230 15.41 -6.62 -44.38
C GLU A 230 16.17 -7.66 -43.57
N PHE A 231 15.66 -8.05 -42.41
CA PHE A 231 16.32 -9.00 -41.53
C PHE A 231 15.31 -9.71 -40.61
N ASP A 232 15.73 -10.87 -40.12
CA ASP A 232 15.02 -11.60 -39.09
C ASP A 232 15.69 -11.33 -37.73
N TYR A 233 14.87 -11.04 -36.73
CA TYR A 233 15.35 -10.84 -35.36
C TYR A 233 14.69 -11.85 -34.42
N THR A 234 15.52 -12.61 -33.69
CA THR A 234 15.04 -13.54 -32.66
C THR A 234 15.14 -12.91 -31.29
N TYR A 235 14.00 -12.79 -30.62
CA TYR A 235 13.91 -12.23 -29.29
C TYR A 235 14.50 -13.20 -28.26
N ALA A 236 15.18 -12.67 -27.24
CA ALA A 236 15.72 -13.48 -26.16
C ALA A 236 14.61 -14.14 -25.32
N ASP A 237 14.92 -15.30 -24.70
CA ASP A 237 13.97 -16.03 -23.88
C ASP A 237 13.56 -15.28 -22.61
N ASP A 238 14.33 -14.29 -22.18
CA ASP A 238 14.11 -13.40 -21.04
C ASP A 238 13.59 -12.01 -21.42
N PHE A 239 13.20 -11.82 -22.69
CA PHE A 239 12.68 -10.53 -23.15
C PHE A 239 11.45 -10.11 -22.36
N ASP A 240 11.28 -8.79 -22.10
CA ASP A 240 10.21 -8.26 -21.26
C ASP A 240 8.81 -8.61 -21.76
N ASP A 241 8.60 -8.57 -23.09
CA ASP A 241 7.33 -8.97 -23.70
C ASP A 241 7.24 -10.49 -23.81
N GLN A 242 6.36 -11.08 -23.00
CA GLN A 242 6.13 -12.53 -22.95
C GLN A 242 5.67 -13.12 -24.28
N VAL A 243 4.98 -12.33 -25.12
CA VAL A 243 4.50 -12.79 -26.43
C VAL A 243 5.65 -12.91 -27.41
N ALA A 244 6.65 -12.05 -27.30
CA ALA A 244 7.81 -12.03 -28.20
C ALA A 244 8.94 -13.01 -27.78
N ARG A 245 8.95 -13.50 -26.54
CA ARG A 245 10.03 -14.38 -26.02
C ARG A 245 10.30 -15.57 -26.89
N GLY A 246 11.59 -15.74 -27.29
CA GLY A 246 12.04 -16.86 -28.11
C GLY A 246 11.47 -16.90 -29.53
N GLN A 247 10.62 -15.93 -29.89
CA GLN A 247 10.06 -15.85 -31.24
C GLN A 247 10.96 -15.07 -32.20
N THR A 248 10.84 -15.38 -33.49
CA THR A 248 11.55 -14.65 -34.54
C THR A 248 10.55 -13.75 -35.28
N GLY A 249 10.87 -12.47 -35.33
CA GLY A 249 10.13 -11.48 -36.12
C GLY A 249 10.89 -11.12 -37.39
N HIS A 250 10.15 -10.79 -38.43
CA HIS A 250 10.66 -10.32 -39.72
C HIS A 250 10.44 -8.81 -39.83
N TYR A 251 11.52 -8.04 -40.14
CA TYR A 251 11.51 -6.59 -40.14
C TYR A 251 12.13 -6.01 -41.39
N ILE A 252 11.54 -4.96 -41.89
CA ILE A 252 12.05 -4.10 -42.96
C ILE A 252 12.21 -2.71 -42.34
N VAL A 253 13.43 -2.20 -42.30
CA VAL A 253 13.77 -0.89 -41.77
C VAL A 253 14.35 -0.03 -42.84
N THR A 254 13.80 1.18 -43.03
CA THR A 254 14.34 2.19 -43.96
C THR A 254 14.77 3.40 -43.13
N VAL A 255 16.02 3.83 -43.30
CA VAL A 255 16.54 5.04 -42.67
C VAL A 255 16.17 6.25 -43.51
N THR A 256 15.36 7.15 -42.92
CA THR A 256 14.89 8.38 -43.61
C THR A 256 15.74 9.60 -43.30
N ASP A 257 16.34 9.69 -42.10
CA ASP A 257 17.23 10.78 -41.71
C ASP A 257 18.22 10.32 -40.62
N ILE A 258 19.42 10.92 -40.61
CA ILE A 258 20.46 10.68 -39.62
C ILE A 258 20.96 12.03 -39.11
N LYS A 259 20.93 12.20 -37.80
CA LYS A 259 21.41 13.40 -37.11
C LYS A 259 22.40 13.05 -36.03
N GLU A 260 23.58 13.66 -36.12
CA GLU A 260 24.56 13.58 -35.06
C GLU A 260 24.12 14.40 -33.85
N LYS A 261 24.18 13.80 -32.67
CA LYS A 261 23.90 14.47 -31.42
C LYS A 261 25.15 15.21 -30.98
N GLN A 262 25.13 16.54 -31.11
CA GLN A 262 26.24 17.41 -30.69
C GLN A 262 25.95 17.93 -29.27
N LEU A 263 26.75 17.47 -28.31
CA LEU A 263 26.69 17.94 -26.94
C LEU A 263 27.41 19.30 -26.82
N PRO A 264 26.84 20.27 -26.08
CA PRO A 264 27.52 21.52 -25.79
C PRO A 264 28.78 21.28 -24.95
N GLU A 265 29.82 22.11 -25.14
CA GLU A 265 31.01 22.06 -24.30
C GLU A 265 30.64 22.45 -22.85
N LEU A 266 31.28 21.78 -21.88
CA LEU A 266 31.14 22.13 -20.46
C LEU A 266 31.93 23.42 -20.17
N SER A 267 31.24 24.54 -20.19
CA SER A 267 31.77 25.88 -19.96
C SER A 267 30.89 26.67 -19.03
N ASP A 268 31.31 27.88 -18.66
CA ASP A 268 30.51 28.80 -17.88
C ASP A 268 29.25 29.24 -18.65
N GLU A 269 29.32 29.37 -19.97
CA GLU A 269 28.19 29.68 -20.84
C GLU A 269 27.14 28.53 -20.79
N PHE A 270 27.61 27.26 -20.74
CA PHE A 270 26.71 26.11 -20.55
C PHE A 270 26.00 26.20 -19.21
N ALA A 271 26.73 26.45 -18.12
CA ALA A 271 26.14 26.58 -16.80
C ALA A 271 25.06 27.69 -16.73
N GLN A 272 25.33 28.84 -17.36
CA GLN A 272 24.36 29.95 -17.47
C GLN A 272 23.14 29.61 -18.33
N ALA A 273 23.30 28.76 -19.33
CA ALA A 273 22.21 28.33 -20.22
C ALA A 273 21.24 27.35 -19.53
N VAL A 274 21.74 26.49 -18.63
CA VAL A 274 20.93 25.41 -17.98
C VAL A 274 20.54 25.71 -16.55
N SER A 275 21.08 26.76 -15.94
CA SER A 275 20.88 27.09 -14.53
C SER A 275 20.95 28.59 -14.26
N GLN A 276 20.78 28.97 -13.00
CA GLN A 276 20.95 30.35 -12.52
C GLN A 276 22.40 30.71 -12.11
N PHE A 277 23.32 29.75 -12.24
CA PHE A 277 24.70 29.93 -11.79
C PHE A 277 25.56 30.56 -12.88
N SER A 278 26.54 31.35 -12.45
CA SER A 278 27.40 32.10 -13.38
C SER A 278 28.59 31.29 -13.90
N THR A 279 29.00 30.27 -13.17
CA THR A 279 30.14 29.41 -13.53
C THR A 279 29.80 27.93 -13.44
N LEU A 280 30.54 27.12 -14.20
CA LEU A 280 30.41 25.66 -14.16
C LEU A 280 30.79 25.09 -12.80
N GLU A 281 31.72 25.71 -12.07
CA GLU A 281 32.12 25.28 -10.74
C GLU A 281 30.99 25.51 -9.71
N GLU A 282 30.32 26.65 -9.74
CA GLU A 282 29.15 26.91 -8.90
C GLU A 282 28.01 25.94 -9.19
N PHE A 283 27.76 25.64 -10.45
CA PHE A 283 26.73 24.68 -10.87
C PHE A 283 27.06 23.27 -10.38
N LYS A 284 28.30 22.80 -10.55
CA LYS A 284 28.78 21.51 -10.01
C LYS A 284 28.65 21.46 -8.49
N GLY A 285 29.06 22.51 -7.80
CA GLY A 285 28.94 22.63 -6.34
C GLY A 285 27.50 22.55 -5.86
N ASN A 286 26.57 23.16 -6.60
CA ASN A 286 25.15 23.06 -6.27
C ASN A 286 24.60 21.64 -6.48
N ILE A 287 24.94 20.98 -7.59
CA ILE A 287 24.56 19.57 -7.84
C ILE A 287 25.10 18.67 -6.72
N TYR A 288 26.38 18.84 -6.34
CA TYR A 288 26.96 18.09 -5.23
C TYR A 288 26.16 18.27 -3.93
N GLN A 289 25.81 19.51 -3.57
CA GLN A 289 25.02 19.79 -2.37
C GLN A 289 23.61 19.22 -2.45
N LEU A 290 23.00 19.19 -3.63
CA LEU A 290 21.68 18.59 -3.86
C LEU A 290 21.73 17.08 -3.69
N LEU A 291 22.69 16.42 -4.35
CA LEU A 291 22.89 14.95 -4.25
C LEU A 291 23.23 14.56 -2.80
N ARG A 292 24.07 15.37 -2.12
CA ARG A 292 24.43 15.13 -0.73
C ARG A 292 23.20 15.17 0.17
N ARG A 293 22.38 16.21 0.08
CA ARG A 293 21.14 16.33 0.87
C ARG A 293 20.19 15.18 0.59
N GLN A 294 20.04 14.79 -0.68
CA GLN A 294 19.21 13.65 -1.04
C GLN A 294 19.72 12.36 -0.40
N LYS A 295 21.01 12.09 -0.51
CA LYS A 295 21.65 10.89 0.03
C LYS A 295 21.64 10.87 1.56
N GLU A 296 21.87 12.03 2.22
CA GLU A 296 21.72 12.21 3.67
C GLU A 296 20.31 11.80 4.12
N HIS A 297 19.31 12.32 3.44
CA HIS A 297 17.91 12.02 3.71
C HIS A 297 17.59 10.52 3.52
N ASP A 298 18.03 9.91 2.41
CA ASP A 298 17.79 8.49 2.13
C ASP A 298 18.48 7.57 3.16
N LEU A 299 19.72 7.92 3.55
CA LEU A 299 20.47 7.18 4.57
C LEU A 299 19.87 7.36 5.98
N GLU A 300 19.37 8.54 6.33
CA GLU A 300 18.64 8.74 7.59
C GLU A 300 17.38 7.88 7.66
N HIS A 301 16.62 7.78 6.56
CA HIS A 301 15.44 6.91 6.48
C HIS A 301 15.81 5.44 6.56
N LYS A 302 16.83 5.02 5.82
CA LYS A 302 17.33 3.65 5.89
C LYS A 302 17.75 3.32 7.31
N PHE A 303 18.56 4.18 7.93
CA PHE A 303 19.04 3.98 9.30
C PHE A 303 17.89 3.88 10.30
N ALA A 304 16.88 4.76 10.21
CA ALA A 304 15.72 4.71 11.10
C ALA A 304 14.94 3.39 10.93
N ASN A 305 14.78 2.91 9.70
CA ASN A 305 14.16 1.62 9.41
C ASN A 305 14.98 0.44 9.93
N ASP A 306 16.31 0.49 9.80
CA ASP A 306 17.21 -0.54 10.27
C ASP A 306 17.18 -0.63 11.81
N VAL A 307 17.17 0.51 12.50
CA VAL A 307 17.00 0.56 13.97
C VAL A 307 15.65 -0.02 14.39
N LEU A 308 14.57 0.36 13.73
CA LEU A 308 13.24 -0.20 14.02
C LEU A 308 13.22 -1.71 13.78
N GLN A 309 13.82 -2.18 12.68
CA GLN A 309 13.91 -3.61 12.39
C GLN A 309 14.68 -4.36 13.46
N ALA A 310 15.78 -3.81 13.96
CA ALA A 310 16.54 -4.41 15.05
C ALA A 310 15.70 -4.52 16.35
N VAL A 311 14.83 -3.56 16.63
CA VAL A 311 13.86 -3.65 17.75
C VAL A 311 12.84 -4.76 17.51
N VAL A 312 12.29 -4.84 16.29
CA VAL A 312 11.33 -5.89 15.90
C VAL A 312 11.94 -7.28 16.08
N ASP A 313 13.18 -7.46 15.61
CA ASP A 313 13.89 -8.77 15.64
C ASP A 313 14.20 -9.25 17.08
N GLN A 314 14.31 -8.32 18.04
CA GLN A 314 14.49 -8.64 19.45
C GLN A 314 13.18 -8.79 20.23
N SER A 315 12.03 -8.52 19.61
CA SER A 315 10.74 -8.52 20.27
C SER A 315 9.99 -9.83 20.04
N GLU A 316 9.29 -10.32 21.06
CA GLU A 316 8.28 -11.36 20.89
C GLU A 316 6.94 -10.72 20.50
N ILE A 317 6.43 -11.07 19.32
CA ILE A 317 5.21 -10.47 18.78
C ILE A 317 4.24 -11.58 18.46
N VAL A 318 3.11 -11.59 19.14
CA VAL A 318 2.01 -12.53 18.90
C VAL A 318 0.76 -11.75 18.55
N TYR A 319 0.15 -12.06 17.43
CA TYR A 319 -1.03 -11.38 16.91
C TYR A 319 -2.04 -12.34 16.28
N ALA A 320 -3.30 -11.94 16.21
CA ALA A 320 -4.34 -12.74 15.59
C ALA A 320 -4.17 -12.76 14.05
N PRO A 321 -4.37 -13.91 13.35
CA PRO A 321 -4.19 -14.03 11.92
C PRO A 321 -4.96 -13.01 11.08
N ILE A 322 -6.13 -12.59 11.55
CA ILE A 322 -6.96 -11.58 10.88
C ILE A 322 -6.22 -10.25 10.68
N MET A 323 -5.29 -9.88 11.59
CA MET A 323 -4.53 -8.65 11.46
C MET A 323 -3.61 -8.67 10.25
N LEU A 324 -3.00 -9.81 9.94
CA LEU A 324 -2.19 -9.97 8.73
C LEU A 324 -3.04 -9.97 7.47
N GLU A 325 -4.23 -10.59 7.52
CA GLU A 325 -5.18 -10.57 6.41
C GLU A 325 -5.63 -9.14 6.09
N GLN A 326 -5.95 -8.34 7.13
CA GLN A 326 -6.32 -6.93 6.97
C GLN A 326 -5.17 -6.08 6.39
N GLU A 327 -3.93 -6.30 6.85
CA GLU A 327 -2.77 -5.60 6.29
C GLU A 327 -2.52 -5.98 4.82
N LEU A 328 -2.75 -7.25 4.44
CA LEU A 328 -2.69 -7.70 3.05
C LEU A 328 -3.75 -7.05 2.18
N GLU A 329 -5.00 -6.98 2.65
CA GLU A 329 -6.08 -6.30 1.94
C GLU A 329 -5.78 -4.81 1.76
N HIS A 330 -5.25 -4.17 2.80
CA HIS A 330 -4.83 -2.77 2.76
C HIS A 330 -3.75 -2.54 1.69
N ARG A 331 -2.71 -3.40 1.62
CA ARG A 331 -1.66 -3.31 0.61
C ARG A 331 -2.15 -3.57 -0.80
N LEU A 332 -3.04 -4.54 -0.98
CA LEU A 332 -3.70 -4.78 -2.25
C LEU A 332 -4.52 -3.56 -2.71
N GLY A 333 -5.25 -2.94 -1.79
CA GLY A 333 -5.98 -1.70 -2.05
C GLY A 333 -5.04 -0.58 -2.51
N HIS A 334 -3.87 -0.44 -1.89
CA HIS A 334 -2.85 0.51 -2.31
C HIS A 334 -2.34 0.23 -3.72
N LEU A 335 -1.99 -1.02 -4.01
CA LEU A 335 -1.55 -1.44 -5.35
C LEU A 335 -2.61 -1.13 -6.41
N GLN A 336 -3.88 -1.44 -6.14
CA GLN A 336 -4.99 -1.15 -7.06
C GLN A 336 -5.13 0.36 -7.35
N GLU A 337 -4.96 1.20 -6.33
CA GLU A 337 -5.03 2.64 -6.52
C GLU A 337 -3.82 3.20 -7.28
N ASP A 338 -2.62 2.66 -7.05
CA ASP A 338 -1.42 3.06 -7.79
C ASP A 338 -1.55 2.69 -9.28
N ILE A 339 -2.05 1.48 -9.58
CA ILE A 339 -2.36 1.04 -10.94
C ILE A 339 -3.39 1.97 -11.60
N LYS A 340 -4.44 2.33 -10.87
CA LYS A 340 -5.46 3.28 -11.36
C LYS A 340 -4.89 4.67 -11.65
N ARG A 341 -3.90 5.13 -10.87
CA ARG A 341 -3.19 6.40 -11.12
C ARG A 341 -2.36 6.36 -12.40
N LEU A 342 -1.84 5.19 -12.77
CA LEU A 342 -1.12 4.97 -14.02
C LEU A 342 -2.07 4.86 -15.23
N GLY A 343 -3.40 4.98 -15.02
CA GLY A 343 -4.41 4.91 -16.07
C GLY A 343 -4.77 3.47 -16.50
N LEU A 344 -4.33 2.46 -15.74
CA LEU A 344 -4.62 1.06 -16.02
C LEU A 344 -5.81 0.58 -15.17
N THR A 345 -6.57 -0.39 -15.70
CA THR A 345 -7.56 -1.12 -14.91
C THR A 345 -6.90 -2.29 -14.20
N TRP A 346 -7.52 -2.77 -13.11
CA TRP A 346 -7.03 -3.91 -12.36
C TRP A 346 -6.95 -5.19 -13.22
N GLU A 347 -7.98 -5.42 -14.05
CA GLU A 347 -8.04 -6.56 -14.97
C GLU A 347 -6.90 -6.55 -16.00
N ASN A 348 -6.63 -5.35 -16.58
CA ASN A 348 -5.52 -5.19 -17.53
C ASN A 348 -4.17 -5.46 -16.86
N TYR A 349 -3.97 -4.94 -15.64
CA TYR A 349 -2.74 -5.19 -14.88
C TYR A 349 -2.53 -6.70 -14.61
N LEU A 350 -3.56 -7.42 -14.15
CA LEU A 350 -3.47 -8.87 -13.94
C LEU A 350 -3.17 -9.61 -15.24
N SER A 351 -3.79 -9.21 -16.34
CA SER A 351 -3.55 -9.79 -17.67
C SER A 351 -2.11 -9.56 -18.15
N TYR A 352 -1.58 -8.33 -17.99
CA TYR A 352 -0.20 -8.01 -18.41
C TYR A 352 0.84 -8.65 -17.51
N SER A 353 0.60 -8.71 -16.20
CA SER A 353 1.53 -9.35 -15.25
C SER A 353 1.49 -10.87 -15.30
N GLY A 354 0.43 -11.46 -15.89
CA GLY A 354 0.21 -12.91 -15.89
C GLY A 354 -0.04 -13.49 -14.51
N LYS A 355 -0.43 -12.68 -13.52
CA LYS A 355 -0.58 -13.10 -12.12
C LYS A 355 -2.05 -13.12 -11.68
N THR A 356 -2.36 -14.05 -10.80
CA THR A 356 -3.63 -14.09 -10.08
C THR A 356 -3.59 -13.20 -8.82
N VAL A 357 -4.75 -12.90 -8.25
CA VAL A 357 -4.84 -12.15 -6.99
C VAL A 357 -4.17 -12.91 -5.85
N GLU A 358 -4.33 -14.24 -5.82
CA GLU A 358 -3.74 -15.13 -4.82
C GLU A 358 -2.21 -15.15 -4.88
N GLU A 359 -1.64 -15.13 -6.09
CA GLU A 359 -0.19 -15.03 -6.28
C GLU A 359 0.34 -13.67 -5.80
N LEU A 360 -0.35 -12.57 -6.12
CA LEU A 360 -0.01 -11.24 -5.61
C LEU A 360 -0.12 -11.16 -4.09
N GLN A 361 -1.15 -11.76 -3.49
CA GLN A 361 -1.26 -11.85 -2.03
C GLN A 361 -0.08 -12.61 -1.42
N THR A 362 0.34 -13.69 -2.06
CA THR A 362 1.50 -14.49 -1.60
C THR A 362 2.79 -13.68 -1.68
N GLU A 363 3.00 -12.92 -2.74
CA GLU A 363 4.17 -12.05 -2.91
C GLU A 363 4.18 -10.87 -1.91
N LEU A 364 3.02 -10.29 -1.63
CA LEU A 364 2.89 -9.17 -0.70
C LEU A 364 2.94 -9.60 0.78
N ARG A 365 2.66 -10.87 1.09
CA ARG A 365 2.58 -11.39 2.47
C ARG A 365 3.82 -11.09 3.33
N PRO A 366 5.07 -11.32 2.86
CA PRO A 366 6.26 -11.01 3.68
C PRO A 366 6.38 -9.52 4.00
N GLN A 367 6.03 -8.66 3.06
CA GLN A 367 6.04 -7.21 3.27
C GLN A 367 4.93 -6.76 4.22
N ALA A 368 3.73 -7.34 4.10
CA ALA A 368 2.62 -7.10 5.00
C ALA A 368 2.94 -7.54 6.43
N GLU A 369 3.52 -8.71 6.60
CA GLU A 369 3.93 -9.22 7.91
C GLU A 369 5.00 -8.32 8.56
N LYS A 370 6.00 -7.90 7.78
CA LYS A 370 7.03 -6.96 8.25
C LYS A 370 6.41 -5.64 8.72
N ALA A 371 5.52 -5.04 7.93
CA ALA A 371 4.89 -3.77 8.27
C ALA A 371 3.96 -3.91 9.48
N LEU A 372 3.19 -4.99 9.58
CA LEU A 372 2.35 -5.28 10.73
C LEU A 372 3.20 -5.37 12.01
N LYS A 373 4.30 -6.14 12.00
CA LYS A 373 5.20 -6.26 13.15
C LYS A 373 5.81 -4.92 13.54
N GLN A 374 6.26 -4.13 12.57
CA GLN A 374 6.79 -2.79 12.82
C GLN A 374 5.73 -1.87 13.45
N MET A 375 4.51 -1.88 12.93
CA MET A 375 3.40 -1.09 13.48
C MET A 375 3.06 -1.48 14.92
N LEU A 376 3.01 -2.78 15.22
CA LEU A 376 2.72 -3.29 16.55
C LEU A 376 3.82 -2.90 17.55
N VAL A 377 5.08 -3.04 17.17
CA VAL A 377 6.22 -2.64 18.00
C VAL A 377 6.23 -1.13 18.23
N LEU A 378 5.98 -0.31 17.20
CA LEU A 378 5.86 1.14 17.36
C LEU A 378 4.73 1.52 18.32
N GLY A 379 3.56 0.87 18.23
CA GLY A 379 2.45 1.07 19.15
C GLY A 379 2.85 0.79 20.59
N GLU A 380 3.53 -0.31 20.84
CA GLU A 380 3.99 -0.69 22.17
C GLU A 380 5.10 0.24 22.69
N LEU A 381 6.06 0.62 21.84
CA LEU A 381 7.07 1.62 22.18
C LEU A 381 6.46 2.97 22.56
N MET A 382 5.46 3.45 21.80
CA MET A 382 4.76 4.70 22.13
C MET A 382 4.06 4.61 23.48
N ARG A 383 3.53 3.44 23.83
CA ARG A 383 2.88 3.18 25.11
C ARG A 383 3.90 3.16 26.25
N VAL A 384 5.00 2.42 26.11
CA VAL A 384 6.03 2.26 27.14
C VAL A 384 6.78 3.57 27.40
N GLU A 385 7.13 4.31 26.34
CA GLU A 385 7.81 5.60 26.41
C GLU A 385 6.86 6.79 26.69
N ASN A 386 5.57 6.51 26.88
CA ASN A 386 4.53 7.51 27.14
C ASN A 386 4.57 8.70 26.17
N ILE A 387 4.61 8.41 24.86
CA ILE A 387 4.69 9.44 23.82
C ILE A 387 3.34 10.16 23.71
N THR A 388 3.34 11.44 24.05
CA THR A 388 2.19 12.32 23.94
C THR A 388 2.42 13.41 22.90
N VAL A 389 1.35 13.96 22.34
CA VAL A 389 1.37 15.10 21.40
C VAL A 389 0.63 16.26 22.02
N SER A 390 1.28 17.42 22.07
CA SER A 390 0.64 18.64 22.53
C SER A 390 -0.29 19.21 21.45
N ARG A 391 -1.20 20.11 21.85
CA ARG A 391 -2.09 20.78 20.90
C ARG A 391 -1.31 21.67 19.92
N GLU A 392 -0.23 22.26 20.39
CA GLU A 392 0.66 23.12 19.61
C GLU A 392 1.37 22.32 18.52
N GLU A 393 1.95 21.17 18.87
CA GLU A 393 2.59 20.25 17.92
C GLU A 393 1.61 19.78 16.85
N LEU A 394 0.43 19.35 17.26
CA LEU A 394 -0.60 18.88 16.32
C LEU A 394 -1.07 19.98 15.37
N ASN A 395 -1.29 21.19 15.90
CA ASN A 395 -1.72 22.30 15.06
C ASN A 395 -0.61 22.77 14.10
N ALA A 396 0.66 22.74 14.52
CA ALA A 396 1.79 23.06 13.65
C ALA A 396 1.90 22.05 12.49
N ASP A 397 1.68 20.75 12.76
CA ASP A 397 1.73 19.72 11.72
C ASP A 397 0.53 19.82 10.76
N ILE A 398 -0.67 20.10 11.28
CA ILE A 398 -1.85 20.39 10.44
C ILE A 398 -1.57 21.58 9.52
N GLU A 399 -1.00 22.67 10.07
CA GLU A 399 -0.69 23.85 9.26
C GLU A 399 0.34 23.55 8.17
N ARG A 400 1.36 22.76 8.46
CA ARG A 400 2.32 22.29 7.47
C ARG A 400 1.62 21.56 6.31
N HIS A 401 0.74 20.61 6.59
CA HIS A 401 -0.03 19.90 5.56
C HIS A 401 -0.94 20.85 4.75
N VAL A 402 -1.54 21.84 5.40
CA VAL A 402 -2.32 22.87 4.70
C VAL A 402 -1.43 23.66 3.74
N GLN A 403 -0.24 24.09 4.18
CA GLN A 403 0.70 24.83 3.33
C GLN A 403 1.21 24.01 2.15
N GLU A 404 1.48 22.73 2.33
CA GLU A 404 1.84 21.81 1.24
C GLU A 404 0.70 21.67 0.22
N ALA A 405 -0.54 21.53 0.69
CA ALA A 405 -1.70 21.48 -0.19
C ALA A 405 -1.89 22.79 -0.98
N LEU A 406 -1.65 23.94 -0.35
CA LEU A 406 -1.69 25.24 -1.03
C LEU A 406 -0.63 25.36 -2.12
N LYS A 407 0.60 24.90 -1.86
CA LYS A 407 1.67 24.86 -2.88
C LYS A 407 1.28 23.96 -4.07
N SER A 408 0.47 22.93 -3.83
CA SER A 408 -0.08 22.04 -4.87
C SER A 408 -1.36 22.59 -5.54
N GLY A 409 -1.77 23.84 -5.25
CA GLY A 409 -2.91 24.50 -5.88
C GLY A 409 -4.27 24.29 -5.22
N ALA A 410 -4.34 23.66 -4.03
CA ALA A 410 -5.60 23.51 -3.32
C ALA A 410 -6.10 24.86 -2.74
N LYS A 411 -7.42 24.99 -2.61
CA LYS A 411 -8.01 26.16 -1.93
C LYS A 411 -7.85 26.03 -0.41
N GLU A 412 -7.46 27.12 0.26
CA GLU A 412 -7.18 27.14 1.69
C GLU A 412 -8.34 26.59 2.56
N ASN A 413 -9.56 27.06 2.29
CA ASN A 413 -10.74 26.61 3.05
C ASN A 413 -11.01 25.09 2.90
N VAL A 414 -10.71 24.51 1.73
CA VAL A 414 -10.88 23.07 1.45
C VAL A 414 -9.78 22.29 2.18
N ALA A 415 -8.52 22.73 2.05
CA ALA A 415 -7.39 22.11 2.72
C ALA A 415 -7.56 22.13 4.25
N ARG A 416 -7.87 23.29 4.85
CA ARG A 416 -8.13 23.40 6.31
C ARG A 416 -9.26 22.49 6.76
N LYS A 417 -10.38 22.46 6.03
CA LYS A 417 -11.51 21.60 6.37
C LYS A 417 -11.10 20.12 6.32
N ALA A 418 -10.37 19.68 5.29
CA ALA A 418 -9.94 18.29 5.12
C ALA A 418 -9.03 17.86 6.29
N TYR A 419 -8.00 18.63 6.63
CA TYR A 419 -7.03 18.27 7.66
C TYR A 419 -7.52 18.49 9.11
N THR A 420 -8.62 19.22 9.32
CA THR A 420 -9.25 19.38 10.65
C THR A 420 -10.37 18.40 10.94
N GLN A 421 -10.78 17.56 10.00
CA GLN A 421 -11.72 16.47 10.24
C GLN A 421 -11.15 15.48 11.26
N LYS A 422 -12.03 14.82 12.01
CA LYS A 422 -11.67 13.92 13.13
C LYS A 422 -10.65 12.86 12.70
N ASP A 423 -10.92 12.18 11.59
CA ASP A 423 -10.08 11.06 11.14
C ASP A 423 -8.72 11.55 10.63
N ALA A 424 -8.69 12.60 9.80
CA ALA A 424 -7.45 13.21 9.34
C ALA A 424 -6.60 13.72 10.51
N ARG A 425 -7.25 14.38 11.49
CA ARG A 425 -6.57 14.86 12.70
C ARG A 425 -5.98 13.72 13.53
N SER A 426 -6.72 12.61 13.69
CA SER A 426 -6.23 11.42 14.41
C SER A 426 -5.04 10.78 13.70
N ASN A 427 -5.08 10.74 12.36
CA ASN A 427 -3.97 10.23 11.55
C ASN A 427 -2.73 11.13 11.69
N ILE A 428 -2.88 12.45 11.64
CA ILE A 428 -1.78 13.39 11.84
C ILE A 428 -1.19 13.23 13.25
N GLU A 429 -2.03 13.15 14.28
CA GLU A 429 -1.58 12.92 15.66
C GLU A 429 -0.78 11.63 15.79
N PHE A 430 -1.24 10.55 15.19
CA PHE A 430 -0.53 9.29 15.18
C PHE A 430 0.84 9.40 14.50
N ASN A 431 0.91 10.08 13.35
CA ASN A 431 2.19 10.31 12.64
C ASN A 431 3.17 11.14 13.46
N VAL A 432 2.69 12.17 14.14
CA VAL A 432 3.54 12.95 15.05
C VAL A 432 4.09 12.05 16.16
N ARG A 433 3.29 11.14 16.73
CA ARG A 433 3.78 10.16 17.73
C ARG A 433 4.83 9.21 17.14
N VAL A 434 4.60 8.69 15.94
CA VAL A 434 5.54 7.82 15.24
C VAL A 434 6.86 8.55 15.01
N ASN A 435 6.82 9.78 14.51
CA ASN A 435 8.02 10.59 14.29
C ASN A 435 8.78 10.83 15.60
N LYS A 436 8.08 11.11 16.71
CA LYS A 436 8.68 11.30 18.02
C LYS A 436 9.38 10.05 18.53
N ILE A 437 8.75 8.88 18.46
CA ILE A 437 9.35 7.65 18.91
C ILE A 437 10.53 7.22 18.04
N MET A 438 10.42 7.37 16.72
CA MET A 438 11.50 7.05 15.79
C MET A 438 12.75 7.89 16.04
N ARG A 439 12.60 9.21 16.27
CA ARG A 439 13.72 10.08 16.62
C ARG A 439 14.37 9.66 17.93
N ARG A 440 13.59 9.27 18.96
CA ARG A 440 14.14 8.75 20.22
C ARG A 440 14.93 7.45 20.01
N LEU A 441 14.41 6.53 19.20
CA LEU A 441 15.09 5.29 18.87
C LEU A 441 16.41 5.53 18.12
N VAL A 442 16.38 6.40 17.13
CA VAL A 442 17.57 6.79 16.35
C VAL A 442 18.63 7.43 17.25
N ALA A 443 18.23 8.38 18.12
CA ALA A 443 19.14 9.01 19.07
C ALA A 443 19.73 7.99 20.06
N ALA A 444 18.90 7.09 20.61
CA ALA A 444 19.36 6.02 21.48
C ALA A 444 20.37 5.09 20.78
N ALA A 445 20.09 4.69 19.55
CA ALA A 445 20.97 3.83 18.76
C ALA A 445 22.32 4.48 18.46
N LYS A 446 22.34 5.80 18.25
CA LYS A 446 23.58 6.60 18.07
C LYS A 446 24.35 6.82 19.40
N GLY A 447 23.75 6.49 20.54
CA GLY A 447 24.32 6.80 21.88
C GLY A 447 24.13 8.25 22.30
N GLU A 448 23.21 8.98 21.68
CA GLU A 448 22.86 10.36 22.02
C GLU A 448 21.91 10.41 23.22
N PRO A 449 21.95 11.47 24.05
CA PRO A 449 21.06 11.58 25.20
C PRO A 449 19.60 11.71 24.74
N THR A 450 18.77 10.74 25.13
CA THR A 450 17.33 10.70 24.83
C THR A 450 16.48 11.55 25.78
N SER A 451 17.04 11.92 26.95
CA SER A 451 16.39 12.76 27.96
C SER A 451 16.57 14.24 27.61
N GLY A 452 15.52 14.88 27.17
CA GLY A 452 15.51 16.32 26.89
C GLY A 452 15.35 16.72 25.43
N LEU A 453 15.06 15.78 24.52
CA LEU A 453 14.56 16.12 23.19
C LEU A 453 13.16 16.75 23.31
N ILE A 454 13.13 18.00 23.83
CA ILE A 454 12.00 18.90 23.64
C ILE A 454 12.03 19.23 22.16
N LEU A 455 11.16 18.58 21.42
CA LEU A 455 11.00 18.86 19.99
C LEU A 455 10.40 20.26 19.90
N THR A 456 11.19 21.24 19.47
CA THR A 456 10.62 22.52 19.08
C THR A 456 9.68 22.30 17.88
N PRO A 457 8.65 23.12 17.69
CA PRO A 457 7.77 23.02 16.52
C PRO A 457 8.55 23.01 15.19
N GLU A 458 9.68 23.68 15.13
CA GLU A 458 10.58 23.73 13.97
C GLU A 458 11.29 22.37 13.71
N MET A 459 11.61 21.60 14.76
CA MET A 459 12.19 20.26 14.62
C MET A 459 11.17 19.20 14.23
N VAL A 460 9.89 19.41 14.53
CA VAL A 460 8.79 18.50 14.13
C VAL A 460 8.35 18.80 12.71
N SER A 461 8.45 20.05 12.27
CA SER A 461 7.93 20.55 11.00
C SER A 461 9.01 20.80 9.94
N GLY A 462 10.29 20.58 10.23
CA GLY A 462 11.39 20.79 9.28
C GLY A 462 11.47 19.71 8.19
N GLU A 463 12.25 20.01 7.15
CA GLU A 463 12.59 19.10 6.01
C GLU A 463 13.17 17.73 6.45
N ASN A 464 13.45 17.57 7.74
CA ASN A 464 13.97 16.36 8.38
C ASN A 464 12.89 15.49 9.06
N ALA A 465 11.59 15.73 8.82
CA ALA A 465 10.55 14.80 9.27
C ALA A 465 10.69 13.50 8.49
N ILE A 466 10.78 12.37 9.21
CA ILE A 466 10.78 11.04 8.60
C ILE A 466 9.51 10.94 7.74
N PRO A 467 9.60 10.65 6.42
CA PRO A 467 8.41 10.61 5.58
C PRO A 467 7.38 9.65 6.15
N SER A 468 6.17 10.14 6.24
CA SER A 468 5.00 9.43 6.75
C SER A 468 4.54 8.27 5.85
N GLY A 469 5.36 7.84 4.88
CA GLY A 469 5.06 6.75 3.95
C GLY A 469 4.93 5.37 4.56
N LEU A 470 5.24 5.21 5.85
CA LEU A 470 5.15 3.92 6.52
C LEU A 470 3.73 3.59 7.05
N ILE A 471 2.88 4.56 7.32
CA ILE A 471 1.63 4.26 8.08
C ILE A 471 0.41 5.11 7.73
N THR A 472 0.42 5.98 6.72
CA THR A 472 -0.79 6.77 6.45
C THR A 472 -1.20 6.80 5.00
N ASP A 473 -2.51 6.76 4.82
CA ASP A 473 -3.16 7.04 3.55
C ASP A 473 -3.45 8.56 3.41
N PRO A 474 -2.54 9.35 2.82
CA PRO A 474 -2.83 10.75 2.48
C PRO A 474 -3.97 10.90 1.48
N ARG A 475 -4.54 9.79 0.98
CA ARG A 475 -5.46 9.69 -0.13
C ARG A 475 -6.90 9.97 0.28
N GLN A 476 -7.30 9.59 1.50
CA GLN A 476 -8.61 10.02 2.01
C GLN A 476 -8.69 11.55 2.07
N VAL A 477 -7.61 12.20 2.47
CA VAL A 477 -7.50 13.65 2.46
C VAL A 477 -7.46 14.21 1.03
N ARG A 478 -6.73 13.57 0.11
CA ARG A 478 -6.69 13.96 -1.31
C ARG A 478 -8.00 13.71 -2.04
N GLN A 479 -8.74 12.65 -1.71
CA GLN A 479 -10.09 12.43 -2.28
C GLN A 479 -11.08 13.51 -1.85
N GLU A 480 -11.00 13.97 -0.60
CA GLU A 480 -11.80 15.12 -0.15
C GLU A 480 -11.36 16.42 -0.82
N LEU A 481 -10.07 16.62 -1.06
CA LEU A 481 -9.53 17.75 -1.81
C LEU A 481 -10.00 17.72 -3.29
N ALA A 482 -10.06 16.56 -3.91
CA ALA A 482 -10.50 16.40 -5.29
C ALA A 482 -12.03 16.58 -5.48
N LYS A 483 -12.83 16.32 -4.46
CA LYS A 483 -14.29 16.57 -4.48
C LYS A 483 -14.66 18.04 -4.32
N GLY A 484 -13.70 18.89 -3.96
CA GLY A 484 -13.89 20.34 -3.75
C GLY A 484 -13.47 21.21 -4.94
N ILE A 485 -13.05 20.58 -6.03
CA ILE A 485 -12.81 21.17 -7.34
C ILE A 485 -13.99 20.77 -8.25
#